data_047a88bcbfce3c1a273d528baea3b305
#
_entry.id   047a88bcbfce3c1a273d528baea3b305
#
_cell.length_a   1.000
_cell.length_b   1.000
_cell.length_c   1.000
_cell.angle_alpha   90.00
_cell.angle_beta   90.00
_cell.angle_gamma   90.00
#
_symmetry.space_group_name_H-M   'P 1'
#
loop_
_entity.id
_entity.type
_entity.pdbx_description
1 polymer ?
#
loop_
_entity_poly.entity_id
_entity_poly.type
_entity_poly.pdbx_seq_one_letter_code
_entity_poly.pdbx_strand_id
1 'polypeptide(L)'
;MFKRIDHVEIVPQDMGKTLDFYTDVLGFKFKQRRPGPPGSPWKEIVFLTLNDSMLEVLDAVSAAPRSPASVQVGYRMMALEVDDMDKAIEYLKGKGVELSRPPILLGKSKRAEIKDPNGLTIEIRQW
;
A
#
# COMPACT_ATOMS: atom_id res chain seq x y z
N MET A 1 -21.11 -15.68 8.76
CA MET A 1 -19.98 -16.24 8.01
C MET A 1 -19.01 -15.10 7.70
N PHE A 2 -18.22 -15.15 6.65
CA PHE A 2 -17.28 -14.08 6.32
C PHE A 2 -17.98 -12.78 5.97
N LYS A 3 -17.45 -11.63 6.40
CA LYS A 3 -18.12 -10.32 6.24
C LYS A 3 -17.46 -9.43 5.20
N ARG A 4 -16.13 -9.36 5.19
CA ARG A 4 -15.34 -8.46 4.34
C ARG A 4 -13.87 -8.83 4.43
N ILE A 5 -13.04 -8.21 3.61
CA ILE A 5 -11.60 -8.18 3.84
C ILE A 5 -11.35 -7.24 5.02
N ASP A 6 -10.80 -7.75 6.11
CA ASP A 6 -10.56 -6.95 7.32
C ASP A 6 -9.35 -6.04 7.15
N HIS A 7 -8.24 -6.60 6.71
CA HIS A 7 -6.99 -5.86 6.45
C HIS A 7 -6.14 -6.53 5.39
N VAL A 8 -5.14 -5.81 4.93
CA VAL A 8 -4.03 -6.29 4.10
C VAL A 8 -2.76 -6.15 4.91
N GLU A 9 -1.85 -7.11 4.81
CA GLU A 9 -0.55 -7.07 5.47
C GLU A 9 0.56 -6.81 4.46
N ILE A 10 1.51 -5.94 4.82
CA ILE A 10 2.75 -5.74 4.07
C ILE A 10 3.97 -5.85 5.00
N VAL A 11 5.06 -6.35 4.45
CA VAL A 11 6.34 -6.45 5.13
C VAL A 11 7.28 -5.43 4.49
N PRO A 12 7.68 -4.36 5.21
CA PRO A 12 8.53 -3.32 4.66
C PRO A 12 10.01 -3.69 4.66
N GLN A 13 10.78 -3.08 3.76
CA GLN A 13 12.24 -3.07 3.83
C GLN A 13 12.72 -2.05 4.88
N ASP A 14 12.06 -0.89 4.94
CA ASP A 14 12.33 0.19 5.87
C ASP A 14 11.01 0.65 6.47
N MET A 15 10.84 0.37 7.76
CA MET A 15 9.59 0.68 8.48
C MET A 15 9.29 2.16 8.48
N GLY A 16 10.26 3.02 8.79
CA GLY A 16 10.07 4.46 8.87
C GLY A 16 9.65 5.06 7.54
N LYS A 17 10.36 4.76 6.46
CA LYS A 17 10.01 5.23 5.11
C LYS A 17 8.64 4.75 4.67
N THR A 18 8.29 3.50 5.00
CA THR A 18 7.00 2.93 4.65
C THR A 18 5.87 3.64 5.38
N LEU A 19 5.99 3.84 6.70
CA LEU A 19 4.99 4.55 7.47
C LEU A 19 4.79 5.99 6.97
N ASP A 20 5.88 6.70 6.70
CA ASP A 20 5.83 8.07 6.17
C ASP A 20 5.09 8.11 4.82
N PHE A 21 5.39 7.18 3.92
CA PHE A 21 4.72 7.13 2.62
C PHE A 21 3.21 6.90 2.75
N TYR A 22 2.81 5.91 3.51
CA TYR A 22 1.37 5.60 3.65
C TYR A 22 0.61 6.67 4.42
N THR A 23 1.23 7.34 5.41
CA THR A 23 0.58 8.41 6.18
C THR A 23 0.66 9.76 5.48
N ASP A 24 1.84 10.22 5.10
CA ASP A 24 2.06 11.58 4.59
C ASP A 24 1.70 11.73 3.11
N VAL A 25 1.84 10.68 2.31
CA VAL A 25 1.51 10.71 0.89
C VAL A 25 0.10 10.17 0.65
N LEU A 26 -0.20 8.95 1.10
CA LEU A 26 -1.47 8.29 0.78
C LEU A 26 -2.62 8.63 1.75
N GLY A 27 -2.33 9.31 2.85
CA GLY A 27 -3.36 9.78 3.77
C GLY A 27 -3.90 8.73 4.73
N PHE A 28 -3.22 7.60 4.88
CA PHE A 28 -3.54 6.66 5.95
C PHE A 28 -3.33 7.31 7.32
N LYS A 29 -4.13 6.93 8.28
CA LYS A 29 -4.02 7.40 9.66
C LYS A 29 -3.44 6.31 10.53
N PHE A 30 -2.51 6.68 11.39
CA PHE A 30 -1.99 5.80 12.43
C PHE A 30 -3.12 5.43 13.40
N LYS A 31 -3.27 4.15 13.66
CA LYS A 31 -4.27 3.63 14.60
C LYS A 31 -3.61 3.09 15.86
N GLN A 32 -2.63 2.21 15.71
CA GLN A 32 -2.02 1.48 16.82
C GLN A 32 -0.65 0.96 16.43
N ARG A 33 0.21 0.85 17.42
CA ARG A 33 1.54 0.22 17.32
C ARG A 33 1.68 -0.76 18.49
N ARG A 34 2.22 -1.92 18.22
CA ARG A 34 2.52 -2.90 19.28
C ARG A 34 3.76 -3.71 18.91
N PRO A 35 4.50 -4.24 19.92
CA PRO A 35 5.57 -5.19 19.64
C PRO A 35 5.01 -6.48 19.03
N GLY A 36 5.82 -7.16 18.22
CA GLY A 36 5.48 -8.49 17.74
C GLY A 36 5.38 -9.48 18.89
N PRO A 37 4.51 -10.50 18.79
CA PRO A 37 4.42 -11.52 19.83
C PRO A 37 5.77 -12.21 20.06
N PRO A 38 6.10 -12.61 21.31
CA PRO A 38 7.32 -13.35 21.60
C PRO A 38 7.42 -14.63 20.73
N GLY A 39 8.58 -14.86 20.12
CA GLY A 39 8.83 -16.00 19.24
C GLY A 39 8.26 -15.86 17.84
N SER A 40 7.55 -14.77 17.51
CA SER A 40 7.08 -14.47 16.17
C SER A 40 8.22 -13.88 15.29
N PRO A 41 8.08 -13.86 13.96
CA PRO A 41 9.05 -13.23 13.09
C PRO A 41 8.99 -11.70 13.07
N TRP A 42 8.10 -11.09 13.87
CA TRP A 42 7.82 -9.67 13.84
C TRP A 42 8.48 -8.92 15.00
N LYS A 43 9.22 -7.85 14.72
CA LYS A 43 9.70 -6.90 15.73
C LYS A 43 8.56 -6.00 16.21
N GLU A 44 7.76 -5.53 15.26
CA GLU A 44 6.71 -4.54 15.47
C GLU A 44 5.61 -4.71 14.44
N ILE A 45 4.38 -4.40 14.86
CA ILE A 45 3.20 -4.35 14.00
C ILE A 45 2.56 -2.98 14.15
N VAL A 46 2.35 -2.28 13.04
CA VAL A 46 1.67 -0.99 12.99
C VAL A 46 0.39 -1.11 12.19
N PHE A 47 -0.69 -0.60 12.74
CA PHE A 47 -2.02 -0.59 12.14
C PHE A 47 -2.30 0.80 11.59
N LEU A 48 -2.58 0.87 10.29
CA LEU A 48 -2.95 2.10 9.59
C LEU A 48 -4.36 1.96 9.03
N THR A 49 -5.12 3.05 9.02
CA THR A 49 -6.48 3.05 8.47
C THR A 49 -6.64 4.10 7.38
N LEU A 50 -7.43 3.77 6.37
CA LEU A 50 -7.90 4.69 5.35
C LEU A 50 -9.41 4.50 5.22
N ASN A 51 -10.18 5.42 5.82
CA ASN A 51 -11.62 5.27 6.00
C ASN A 51 -11.96 3.93 6.68
N ASP A 52 -12.68 3.05 6.00
CA ASP A 52 -13.08 1.73 6.50
C ASP A 52 -12.09 0.60 6.16
N SER A 53 -10.99 0.95 5.50
CA SER A 53 -9.95 -0.01 5.12
C SER A 53 -8.79 0.01 6.11
N MET A 54 -8.15 -1.12 6.32
CA MET A 54 -7.02 -1.25 7.23
C MET A 54 -5.82 -1.92 6.56
N LEU A 55 -4.65 -1.40 6.85
CA LEU A 55 -3.35 -1.93 6.46
C LEU A 55 -2.53 -2.22 7.71
N GLU A 56 -1.98 -3.42 7.81
CA GLU A 56 -0.99 -3.75 8.82
C GLU A 56 0.39 -3.75 8.20
N VAL A 57 1.32 -3.04 8.83
CA VAL A 57 2.72 -3.01 8.43
C VAL A 57 3.52 -3.77 9.49
N LEU A 58 4.12 -4.90 9.05
CA LEU A 58 4.78 -5.84 9.94
C LEU A 58 6.28 -5.78 9.74
N ASP A 59 7.00 -5.19 10.69
CA ASP A 59 8.45 -5.11 10.67
C ASP A 59 9.05 -6.47 11.02
N ALA A 60 9.66 -7.13 10.06
CA ALA A 60 10.22 -8.45 10.24
C ALA A 60 11.62 -8.41 10.87
N VAL A 61 11.94 -9.40 11.70
CA VAL A 61 13.31 -9.62 12.19
C VAL A 61 14.23 -9.91 11.01
N SER A 62 13.75 -10.69 10.03
CA SER A 62 14.44 -10.99 8.79
C SER A 62 13.41 -11.26 7.70
N ALA A 63 13.60 -10.67 6.53
CA ALA A 63 12.70 -10.86 5.40
C ALA A 63 13.50 -11.21 4.15
N ALA A 64 12.99 -12.17 3.38
CA ALA A 64 13.50 -12.46 2.06
C ALA A 64 13.19 -11.31 1.09
N PRO A 65 14.04 -11.04 0.09
CA PRO A 65 13.77 -10.03 -0.92
C PRO A 65 12.53 -10.41 -1.74
N ARG A 66 11.85 -9.38 -2.30
CA ARG A 66 10.75 -9.60 -3.23
C ARG A 66 11.21 -10.40 -4.45
N SER A 67 10.30 -11.23 -4.97
CA SER A 67 10.47 -11.81 -6.28
C SER A 67 10.53 -10.71 -7.35
N PRO A 68 11.48 -10.74 -8.29
CA PRO A 68 11.54 -9.78 -9.40
C PRO A 68 10.46 -10.05 -10.48
N ALA A 69 9.77 -11.18 -10.42
CA ALA A 69 8.75 -11.52 -11.40
C ALA A 69 7.58 -10.54 -11.34
N SER A 70 7.20 -9.98 -12.50
CA SER A 70 6.06 -9.07 -12.62
C SER A 70 4.71 -9.78 -12.61
N VAL A 71 4.69 -11.05 -13.03
CA VAL A 71 3.49 -11.89 -13.04
C VAL A 71 3.83 -13.22 -12.36
N GLN A 72 3.19 -13.47 -11.23
CA GLN A 72 3.37 -14.70 -10.47
C GLN A 72 2.07 -15.07 -9.76
N VAL A 73 1.94 -16.34 -9.43
CA VAL A 73 0.78 -16.82 -8.65
C VAL A 73 0.78 -16.18 -7.27
N GLY A 74 -0.39 -15.75 -6.81
CA GLY A 74 -0.59 -15.14 -5.50
C GLY A 74 -1.14 -13.72 -5.56
N TYR A 75 -1.03 -13.02 -4.46
CA TYR A 75 -1.45 -11.61 -4.38
C TYR A 75 -0.58 -10.74 -5.28
N ARG A 76 -1.23 -9.89 -6.07
CA ARG A 76 -0.53 -9.04 -7.03
C ARG A 76 -0.32 -7.61 -6.51
N MET A 77 -1.38 -6.95 -6.09
CA MET A 77 -1.36 -5.57 -5.62
C MET A 77 -2.66 -5.22 -4.89
N MET A 78 -2.65 -4.12 -4.17
CA MET A 78 -3.87 -3.46 -3.72
C MET A 78 -4.24 -2.33 -4.66
N ALA A 79 -5.50 -1.95 -4.69
CA ALA A 79 -6.00 -0.77 -5.39
C ALA A 79 -6.58 0.23 -4.40
N LEU A 80 -6.27 1.51 -4.61
CA LEU A 80 -6.85 2.63 -3.87
C LEU A 80 -7.80 3.39 -4.79
N GLU A 81 -9.02 3.59 -4.33
CA GLU A 81 -10.03 4.34 -5.05
C GLU A 81 -9.82 5.84 -4.88
N VAL A 82 -10.00 6.59 -5.96
CA VAL A 82 -9.99 8.04 -5.99
C VAL A 82 -11.24 8.57 -6.70
N ASP A 83 -11.71 9.73 -6.28
CA ASP A 83 -12.85 10.38 -6.93
C ASP A 83 -12.49 10.97 -8.29
N ASP A 84 -11.25 11.45 -8.45
CA ASP A 84 -10.78 12.17 -9.62
C ASP A 84 -9.31 11.80 -9.89
N MET A 85 -9.09 11.08 -10.99
CA MET A 85 -7.76 10.60 -11.36
C MET A 85 -6.78 11.75 -11.65
N ASP A 86 -7.23 12.80 -12.32
CA ASP A 86 -6.33 13.88 -12.73
C ASP A 86 -5.84 14.66 -11.49
N LYS A 87 -6.74 14.92 -10.54
CA LYS A 87 -6.37 15.54 -9.27
C LYS A 87 -5.46 14.64 -8.42
N ALA A 88 -5.72 13.33 -8.40
CA ALA A 88 -4.88 12.39 -7.68
C ALA A 88 -3.46 12.36 -8.24
N ILE A 89 -3.32 12.38 -9.57
CA ILE A 89 -2.00 12.42 -10.24
C ILE A 89 -1.27 13.72 -9.93
N GLU A 90 -1.95 14.85 -10.02
CA GLU A 90 -1.37 16.17 -9.68
C GLU A 90 -0.88 16.20 -8.22
N TYR A 91 -1.69 15.70 -7.31
CA TYR A 91 -1.34 15.56 -5.91
C TYR A 91 -0.08 14.69 -5.71
N LEU A 92 -0.07 13.49 -6.28
CA LEU A 92 1.07 12.56 -6.20
C LEU A 92 2.35 13.17 -6.76
N LYS A 93 2.26 13.86 -7.90
CA LYS A 93 3.37 14.59 -8.50
C LYS A 93 3.91 15.67 -7.55
N GLY A 94 3.02 16.41 -6.90
CA GLY A 94 3.39 17.40 -5.88
C GLY A 94 4.08 16.80 -4.66
N LYS A 95 3.83 15.54 -4.36
CA LYS A 95 4.49 14.76 -3.31
C LYS A 95 5.78 14.05 -3.78
N GLY A 96 6.18 14.25 -5.03
CA GLY A 96 7.37 13.61 -5.58
C GLY A 96 7.18 12.13 -5.95
N VAL A 97 5.95 11.68 -6.09
CA VAL A 97 5.64 10.29 -6.46
C VAL A 97 5.40 10.21 -7.96
N GLU A 98 6.21 9.42 -8.64
CA GLU A 98 6.06 9.15 -10.08
C GLU A 98 5.10 7.99 -10.32
N LEU A 99 4.37 8.06 -11.43
CA LEU A 99 3.54 6.95 -11.89
C LEU A 99 4.43 5.85 -12.46
N SER A 100 4.25 4.62 -12.01
CA SER A 100 4.89 3.45 -12.64
C SER A 100 4.13 2.97 -13.87
N ARG A 101 2.85 3.31 -13.98
CA ARG A 101 2.05 3.22 -15.20
C ARG A 101 1.16 4.45 -15.34
N PRO A 102 1.12 5.06 -16.55
CA PRO A 102 0.26 6.20 -16.80
C PRO A 102 -1.22 5.79 -16.76
N PRO A 103 -2.13 6.78 -16.59
CA PRO A 103 -3.56 6.50 -16.61
C PRO A 103 -4.01 5.92 -17.95
N ILE A 104 -4.84 4.89 -17.86
CA ILE A 104 -5.54 4.31 -19.00
C ILE A 104 -7.04 4.22 -18.73
N LEU A 105 -7.83 4.31 -19.78
CA LEU A 105 -9.27 4.11 -19.73
C LEU A 105 -9.58 2.62 -19.85
N LEU A 106 -10.48 2.14 -18.98
CA LEU A 106 -11.07 0.81 -19.03
C LEU A 106 -12.60 0.98 -19.01
N GLY A 107 -13.20 1.13 -20.18
CA GLY A 107 -14.60 1.54 -20.26
C GLY A 107 -14.77 2.96 -19.71
N LYS A 108 -15.57 3.09 -18.64
CA LYS A 108 -15.78 4.38 -17.93
C LYS A 108 -14.79 4.60 -16.79
N SER A 109 -14.06 3.58 -16.39
CA SER A 109 -13.10 3.67 -15.30
C SER A 109 -11.73 4.08 -15.79
N LYS A 110 -10.93 4.66 -14.89
CA LYS A 110 -9.53 4.98 -15.11
C LYS A 110 -8.67 4.24 -14.11
N ARG A 111 -7.49 3.80 -14.55
CA ARG A 111 -6.49 3.24 -13.64
C ARG A 111 -5.11 3.78 -13.95
N ALA A 112 -4.30 3.92 -12.90
CA ALA A 112 -2.87 4.21 -12.97
C ALA A 112 -2.16 3.34 -11.93
N GLU A 113 -0.84 3.33 -11.93
CA GLU A 113 -0.07 2.59 -10.93
C GLU A 113 1.06 3.47 -10.38
N ILE A 114 1.33 3.30 -9.09
CA ILE A 114 2.49 3.84 -8.38
C ILE A 114 3.21 2.72 -7.66
N LYS A 115 4.38 3.01 -7.12
CA LYS A 115 5.11 2.10 -6.24
C LYS A 115 5.32 2.72 -4.87
N ASP A 116 5.19 1.91 -3.84
CA ASP A 116 5.57 2.30 -2.49
C ASP A 116 7.11 2.24 -2.30
N PRO A 117 7.66 2.64 -1.15
CA PRO A 117 9.11 2.60 -0.91
C PRO A 117 9.74 1.20 -0.98
N ASN A 118 8.93 0.15 -0.89
CA ASN A 118 9.38 -1.24 -0.97
C ASN A 118 9.34 -1.79 -2.41
N GLY A 119 8.90 -0.97 -3.37
CA GLY A 119 8.66 -1.40 -4.74
C GLY A 119 7.35 -2.17 -4.94
N LEU A 120 6.46 -2.17 -3.94
CA LEU A 120 5.12 -2.77 -4.08
C LEU A 120 4.27 -1.89 -4.98
N THR A 121 3.62 -2.49 -5.96
CA THR A 121 2.72 -1.78 -6.86
C THR A 121 1.39 -1.51 -6.18
N ILE A 122 0.90 -0.29 -6.34
CA ILE A 122 -0.42 0.15 -5.89
C ILE A 122 -1.17 0.68 -7.11
N GLU A 123 -2.33 0.12 -7.38
CA GLU A 123 -3.23 0.66 -8.39
C GLU A 123 -3.99 1.86 -7.84
N ILE A 124 -4.10 2.91 -8.62
CA ILE A 124 -5.02 4.02 -8.38
C ILE A 124 -6.21 3.83 -9.30
N ARG A 125 -7.42 3.82 -8.75
CA ARG A 125 -8.63 3.50 -9.49
C ARG A 125 -9.69 4.58 -9.34
N GLN A 126 -10.20 5.06 -10.46
CA GLN A 126 -11.42 5.87 -10.54
C GLN A 126 -12.49 5.07 -11.29
N TRP A 127 -13.63 4.88 -10.68
CA TRP A 127 -14.80 4.23 -11.30
C TRP A 127 -15.65 5.20 -12.10
#